data_341b5504e32b1219581559935961dca3
#
_entry.id   341b5504e32b1219581559935961dca3
#
_cell.length_a   1.000
_cell.length_b   1.000
_cell.length_c   1.000
_cell.angle_alpha   90.00
_cell.angle_beta   90.00
_cell.angle_gamma   90.00
#
_symmetry.space_group_name_H-M   'P 1'
#
loop_
_entity.id
_entity.type
_entity.pdbx_description
1 polymer ?
#
loop_
_entity_poly.entity_id
_entity_poly.type
_entity_poly.pdbx_seq_one_letter_code
_entity_poly.pdbx_strand_id
1 'polypeptide(L)'
;MKTDLPPQKVEEVSMESRPLIAITMGDPSGIGPEIIAKALLRQEIWEICRPIVVGDLPTMERAIELLGTGQRTRPLRSLLETREVGEVPILQATAEDLRDSSWGQVDPRGGRAQVEFIKVAVDLALEGKVRAMVTAPINKVGLRLAGVSFPGHTEMLAHLTGAKRFAMMLAGEKLRVVPVTIHCSLKEAIESLSEDGIWEKGLLTHDALRSWFRVERPKLAVCGLNPHAGDGGLFGDEEQRIIEPAIERLRKEGIDAEGPMVPDAVFRMAAQGRYQAVLAMYHDQGLIPIKLLEMEKAVNLTLGLPIIRTSVDHGTAYDIAGKGIASEESLVQAIKLACKLAQR
;
A
#
# COMPACT_ATOMS: atom_id res chain seq x y z
N MET A 1 -8.11 49.21 -8.92
CA MET A 1 -6.75 48.73 -9.09
C MET A 1 -6.80 47.20 -9.13
N LYS A 2 -6.68 46.62 -10.30
CA LYS A 2 -6.56 45.18 -10.48
C LYS A 2 -5.07 44.86 -10.33
N THR A 3 -4.73 44.05 -9.34
CA THR A 3 -3.37 43.53 -9.15
C THR A 3 -3.22 42.31 -10.02
N ASP A 4 -2.57 42.47 -11.17
CA ASP A 4 -2.10 41.37 -12.01
C ASP A 4 -0.91 40.71 -11.30
N LEU A 5 -1.15 39.54 -10.70
CA LEU A 5 -0.09 38.64 -10.28
C LEU A 5 0.44 37.90 -11.54
N PRO A 6 1.74 37.83 -11.76
CA PRO A 6 2.29 37.07 -12.87
C PRO A 6 1.99 35.57 -12.72
N PRO A 7 1.77 34.83 -13.82
CA PRO A 7 1.55 33.42 -13.76
C PRO A 7 2.79 32.74 -13.16
N GLN A 8 2.58 31.94 -12.10
CA GLN A 8 3.62 31.09 -11.57
C GLN A 8 4.07 30.13 -12.68
N LYS A 9 5.34 30.23 -13.06
CA LYS A 9 5.98 29.25 -13.94
C LYS A 9 5.97 27.91 -13.20
N VAL A 10 5.16 26.97 -13.65
CA VAL A 10 5.32 25.56 -13.32
C VAL A 10 6.65 25.15 -13.96
N GLU A 11 7.69 24.92 -13.16
CA GLU A 11 8.94 24.34 -13.65
C GLU A 11 8.60 22.96 -14.21
N GLU A 12 8.79 22.77 -15.52
CA GLU A 12 8.73 21.47 -16.16
C GLU A 12 9.86 20.61 -15.56
N VAL A 13 9.49 19.73 -14.63
CA VAL A 13 10.40 18.72 -14.07
C VAL A 13 10.83 17.81 -15.20
N SER A 14 12.12 17.79 -15.56
CA SER A 14 12.62 16.93 -16.63
C SER A 14 12.22 15.48 -16.41
N MET A 15 11.90 14.74 -17.48
CA MET A 15 11.47 13.33 -17.39
C MET A 15 12.47 12.45 -16.59
N GLU A 16 13.77 12.75 -16.67
CA GLU A 16 14.83 12.02 -15.98
C GLU A 16 14.84 12.21 -14.47
N SER A 17 14.28 13.30 -13.95
CA SER A 17 14.22 13.59 -12.51
C SER A 17 13.06 12.90 -11.79
N ARG A 18 12.08 12.35 -12.52
CA ARG A 18 10.91 11.66 -11.94
C ARG A 18 11.32 10.28 -11.40
N PRO A 19 10.77 9.87 -10.25
CA PRO A 19 11.10 8.57 -9.66
C PRO A 19 10.66 7.41 -10.57
N LEU A 20 11.51 6.41 -10.69
CA LEU A 20 11.15 5.14 -11.33
C LEU A 20 10.37 4.29 -10.33
N ILE A 21 9.16 3.87 -10.70
CA ILE A 21 8.24 3.11 -9.84
C ILE A 21 7.97 1.74 -10.49
N ALA A 22 8.24 0.67 -9.75
CA ALA A 22 7.92 -0.68 -10.18
C ALA A 22 6.47 -1.04 -9.79
N ILE A 23 5.67 -1.51 -10.74
CA ILE A 23 4.30 -1.95 -10.54
C ILE A 23 4.26 -3.45 -10.81
N THR A 24 4.08 -4.29 -9.77
CA THR A 24 3.94 -5.73 -10.00
C THR A 24 2.55 -6.05 -10.53
N MET A 25 2.51 -6.93 -11.52
CA MET A 25 1.26 -7.31 -12.22
C MET A 25 0.23 -7.96 -11.28
N GLY A 26 0.68 -8.57 -10.17
CA GLY A 26 -0.18 -9.36 -9.30
C GLY A 26 -0.57 -10.69 -9.95
N ASP A 27 -1.79 -11.14 -9.72
CA ASP A 27 -2.29 -12.36 -10.35
C ASP A 27 -2.60 -12.15 -11.82
N PRO A 28 -1.93 -12.90 -12.74
CA PRO A 28 -2.18 -12.83 -14.18
C PRO A 28 -3.60 -13.16 -14.60
N SER A 29 -4.32 -13.95 -13.79
CA SER A 29 -5.72 -14.33 -14.03
C SER A 29 -6.75 -13.41 -13.36
N GLY A 30 -6.31 -12.43 -12.57
CA GLY A 30 -7.15 -11.47 -11.88
C GLY A 30 -7.27 -10.14 -12.64
N ILE A 31 -7.81 -9.12 -11.94
CA ILE A 31 -7.97 -7.76 -12.50
C ILE A 31 -6.67 -6.96 -12.57
N GLY A 32 -5.55 -7.46 -12.01
CA GLY A 32 -4.26 -6.75 -11.99
C GLY A 32 -3.84 -6.18 -13.33
N PRO A 33 -3.75 -6.99 -14.41
CA PRO A 33 -3.37 -6.51 -15.75
C PRO A 33 -4.31 -5.44 -16.30
N GLU A 34 -5.62 -5.56 -16.08
CA GLU A 34 -6.64 -4.58 -16.56
C GLU A 34 -6.47 -3.22 -15.87
N ILE A 35 -6.38 -3.21 -14.53
CA ILE A 35 -6.26 -1.96 -13.77
C ILE A 35 -4.92 -1.27 -14.02
N ILE A 36 -3.84 -2.02 -14.31
CA ILE A 36 -2.55 -1.47 -14.71
C ILE A 36 -2.65 -0.79 -16.07
N ALA A 37 -3.22 -1.46 -17.08
CA ALA A 37 -3.39 -0.86 -18.39
C ALA A 37 -4.20 0.44 -18.32
N LYS A 38 -5.31 0.45 -17.58
CA LYS A 38 -6.14 1.64 -17.38
C LYS A 38 -5.39 2.76 -16.62
N ALA A 39 -4.68 2.43 -15.54
CA ALA A 39 -3.92 3.42 -14.77
C ALA A 39 -2.84 4.10 -15.63
N LEU A 40 -2.18 3.35 -16.53
CA LEU A 40 -1.14 3.89 -17.41
C LEU A 40 -1.69 4.69 -18.63
N LEU A 41 -3.01 4.76 -18.82
CA LEU A 41 -3.65 5.74 -19.70
C LEU A 41 -3.74 7.13 -19.06
N ARG A 42 -3.69 7.21 -17.72
CA ARG A 42 -3.79 8.48 -17.00
C ARG A 42 -2.51 9.28 -17.18
N GLN A 43 -2.59 10.40 -17.89
CA GLN A 43 -1.43 11.28 -18.12
C GLN A 43 -0.79 11.75 -16.81
N GLU A 44 -1.60 12.01 -15.79
CA GLU A 44 -1.13 12.42 -14.48
C GLU A 44 -0.10 11.46 -13.83
N ILE A 45 -0.16 10.16 -14.16
CA ILE A 45 0.84 9.17 -13.68
C ILE A 45 2.20 9.44 -14.31
N TRP A 46 2.23 9.74 -15.60
CA TRP A 46 3.46 10.02 -16.33
C TRP A 46 4.07 11.38 -15.97
N GLU A 47 3.25 12.31 -15.47
CA GLU A 47 3.72 13.60 -14.96
C GLU A 47 4.47 13.47 -13.63
N ILE A 48 4.12 12.50 -12.79
CA ILE A 48 4.69 12.33 -11.44
C ILE A 48 5.76 11.26 -11.32
N CYS A 49 5.80 10.27 -12.23
CA CYS A 49 6.78 9.19 -12.20
C CYS A 49 7.09 8.59 -13.57
N ARG A 50 8.04 7.67 -13.58
CA ARG A 50 8.32 6.76 -14.69
C ARG A 50 7.88 5.37 -14.28
N PRO A 51 6.66 4.93 -14.62
CA PRO A 51 6.16 3.62 -14.25
C PRO A 51 6.83 2.53 -15.08
N ILE A 52 7.10 1.37 -14.47
CA ILE A 52 7.44 0.12 -15.15
C ILE A 52 6.58 -1.00 -14.59
N VAL A 53 6.07 -1.85 -15.45
CA VAL A 53 5.34 -3.06 -15.06
C VAL A 53 6.34 -4.21 -14.91
N VAL A 54 6.34 -4.87 -13.77
CA VAL A 54 7.06 -6.11 -13.52
C VAL A 54 6.05 -7.24 -13.63
N GLY A 55 6.09 -7.98 -14.75
CA GLY A 55 5.00 -8.90 -15.07
C GLY A 55 5.29 -9.81 -16.24
N ASP A 56 4.22 -10.26 -16.88
CA ASP A 56 4.22 -11.14 -18.05
C ASP A 56 3.73 -10.39 -19.29
N LEU A 57 4.55 -10.33 -20.33
CA LEU A 57 4.26 -9.59 -21.56
C LEU A 57 2.99 -10.09 -22.27
N PRO A 58 2.83 -11.41 -22.57
CA PRO A 58 1.62 -11.91 -23.21
C PRO A 58 0.33 -11.61 -22.42
N THR A 59 0.37 -11.69 -21.10
CA THR A 59 -0.78 -11.35 -20.24
C THR A 59 -1.14 -9.88 -20.36
N MET A 60 -0.15 -8.98 -20.42
CA MET A 60 -0.39 -7.55 -20.58
C MET A 60 -0.96 -7.21 -21.95
N GLU A 61 -0.48 -7.87 -23.01
CA GLU A 61 -1.02 -7.73 -24.37
C GLU A 61 -2.50 -8.12 -24.42
N ARG A 62 -2.85 -9.27 -23.85
CA ARG A 62 -4.24 -9.72 -23.74
C ARG A 62 -5.14 -8.75 -22.97
N ALA A 63 -4.63 -8.14 -21.90
CA ALA A 63 -5.40 -7.14 -21.13
C ALA A 63 -5.63 -5.86 -21.94
N ILE A 64 -4.65 -5.39 -22.69
CA ILE A 64 -4.77 -4.21 -23.56
C ILE A 64 -5.76 -4.49 -24.70
N GLU A 65 -5.68 -5.66 -25.33
CA GLU A 65 -6.60 -6.09 -26.38
C GLU A 65 -8.04 -6.15 -25.87
N LEU A 66 -8.25 -6.77 -24.69
CA LEU A 66 -9.55 -6.83 -24.02
C LEU A 66 -10.17 -5.44 -23.80
N LEU A 67 -9.35 -4.47 -23.40
CA LEU A 67 -9.80 -3.11 -23.12
C LEU A 67 -10.01 -2.26 -24.39
N GLY A 68 -9.45 -2.66 -25.52
CA GLY A 68 -9.55 -1.91 -26.77
C GLY A 68 -8.95 -0.50 -26.70
N THR A 69 -7.97 -0.25 -25.84
CA THR A 69 -7.42 1.08 -25.54
C THR A 69 -6.45 1.61 -26.60
N GLY A 70 -5.99 0.75 -27.50
CA GLY A 70 -4.98 1.10 -28.50
C GLY A 70 -3.56 1.29 -27.95
N GLN A 71 -3.33 1.04 -26.63
CA GLN A 71 -2.01 1.03 -26.04
C GLN A 71 -1.13 -0.05 -26.69
N ARG A 72 0.19 0.09 -26.52
CA ARG A 72 1.17 -0.90 -26.97
C ARG A 72 2.03 -1.34 -25.80
N THR A 73 2.31 -2.62 -25.71
CA THR A 73 3.32 -3.09 -24.79
C THR A 73 4.71 -2.71 -25.30
N ARG A 74 5.59 -2.35 -24.37
CA ARG A 74 6.99 -2.08 -24.66
C ARG A 74 7.87 -2.95 -23.75
N PRO A 75 8.41 -4.05 -24.28
CA PRO A 75 9.37 -4.88 -23.56
C PRO A 75 10.62 -4.06 -23.21
N LEU A 76 10.99 -4.03 -21.94
CA LEU A 76 12.18 -3.31 -21.49
C LEU A 76 13.40 -4.22 -21.49
N ARG A 77 14.47 -3.76 -22.12
CA ARG A 77 15.82 -4.35 -22.05
C ARG A 77 16.71 -3.63 -21.04
N SER A 78 16.36 -2.36 -20.76
CA SER A 78 17.04 -1.51 -19.78
C SER A 78 16.04 -0.60 -19.07
N LEU A 79 16.27 -0.33 -17.78
CA LEU A 79 15.49 0.61 -17.00
C LEU A 79 15.72 2.10 -17.40
N LEU A 80 16.74 2.36 -18.23
CA LEU A 80 17.08 3.71 -18.71
C LEU A 80 16.33 4.09 -20.00
N GLU A 81 15.56 3.16 -20.59
CA GLU A 81 14.82 3.46 -21.80
C GLU A 81 13.77 4.55 -21.57
N THR A 82 13.61 5.45 -22.54
CA THR A 82 12.53 6.47 -22.54
C THR A 82 11.16 5.81 -22.69
N ARG A 83 10.14 6.42 -22.10
CA ARG A 83 8.77 5.91 -22.05
C ARG A 83 7.79 7.02 -22.36
N GLU A 84 6.70 6.68 -23.02
CA GLU A 84 5.68 7.63 -23.46
C GLU A 84 4.28 7.17 -23.02
N VAL A 85 3.37 8.14 -22.89
CA VAL A 85 1.94 7.86 -22.67
C VAL A 85 1.40 7.05 -23.86
N GLY A 86 0.62 6.02 -23.57
CA GLY A 86 0.13 5.09 -24.61
C GLY A 86 1.00 3.84 -24.77
N GLU A 87 2.18 3.81 -24.17
CA GLU A 87 3.00 2.60 -24.03
C GLU A 87 2.82 1.99 -22.63
N VAL A 88 2.87 0.67 -22.54
CA VAL A 88 2.97 -0.06 -21.28
C VAL A 88 4.36 -0.67 -21.19
N PRO A 89 5.30 0.01 -20.48
CA PRO A 89 6.66 -0.49 -20.35
C PRO A 89 6.68 -1.70 -19.41
N ILE A 90 7.07 -2.85 -19.93
CA ILE A 90 7.03 -4.11 -19.19
C ILE A 90 8.40 -4.78 -19.11
N LEU A 91 8.80 -5.12 -17.90
CA LEU A 91 9.93 -5.98 -17.61
C LEU A 91 9.38 -7.42 -17.46
N GLN A 92 9.71 -8.29 -18.43
CA GLN A 92 9.37 -9.71 -18.34
C GLN A 92 10.04 -10.32 -17.12
N ALA A 93 9.27 -10.85 -16.19
CA ALA A 93 9.76 -11.28 -14.89
C ALA A 93 9.34 -12.71 -14.53
N THR A 94 8.89 -13.50 -15.51
CA THR A 94 8.59 -14.93 -15.35
C THR A 94 9.00 -15.70 -16.62
N ALA A 95 9.34 -16.97 -16.44
CA ALA A 95 9.52 -17.94 -17.51
C ALA A 95 8.28 -18.82 -17.75
N GLU A 96 7.22 -18.66 -16.92
CA GLU A 96 5.97 -19.40 -17.07
C GLU A 96 5.27 -19.03 -18.38
N ASP A 97 4.72 -20.02 -19.07
CA ASP A 97 3.86 -19.77 -20.23
C ASP A 97 2.41 -19.57 -19.75
N LEU A 98 1.94 -18.33 -19.83
CA LEU A 98 0.62 -17.91 -19.35
C LEU A 98 -0.36 -17.56 -20.50
N ARG A 99 0.03 -17.82 -21.76
CA ARG A 99 -0.79 -17.45 -22.94
C ARG A 99 -2.17 -18.09 -22.97
N ASP A 100 -2.30 -19.30 -22.42
CA ASP A 100 -3.54 -20.06 -22.32
C ASP A 100 -4.25 -19.93 -20.96
N SER A 101 -3.71 -19.11 -20.05
CA SER A 101 -4.31 -18.85 -18.75
C SER A 101 -5.65 -18.12 -18.90
N SER A 102 -6.68 -18.59 -18.16
CA SER A 102 -8.03 -18.02 -18.22
C SER A 102 -8.25 -16.96 -17.15
N TRP A 103 -8.96 -15.89 -17.52
CA TRP A 103 -9.40 -14.87 -16.57
C TRP A 103 -10.35 -15.47 -15.52
N GLY A 104 -10.20 -15.05 -14.28
CA GLY A 104 -11.07 -15.46 -13.18
C GLY A 104 -10.90 -16.91 -12.74
N GLN A 105 -9.82 -17.58 -13.13
CA GLN A 105 -9.52 -18.96 -12.75
C GLN A 105 -8.14 -19.06 -12.09
N VAL A 106 -8.07 -19.88 -11.04
CA VAL A 106 -6.80 -20.11 -10.34
C VAL A 106 -5.89 -20.96 -11.22
N ASP A 107 -4.68 -20.45 -11.50
CA ASP A 107 -3.63 -21.16 -12.24
C ASP A 107 -2.37 -21.26 -11.36
N PRO A 108 -1.86 -22.49 -11.08
CA PRO A 108 -0.62 -22.64 -10.31
C PRO A 108 0.60 -21.98 -10.98
N ARG A 109 0.63 -21.89 -12.33
CA ARG A 109 1.67 -21.14 -13.06
C ARG A 109 1.59 -19.66 -12.75
N GLY A 110 0.36 -19.09 -12.76
CA GLY A 110 0.11 -17.73 -12.30
C GLY A 110 0.53 -17.52 -10.85
N GLY A 111 0.34 -18.53 -9.99
CA GLY A 111 0.83 -18.53 -8.62
C GLY A 111 2.36 -18.37 -8.52
N ARG A 112 3.14 -19.11 -9.31
CA ARG A 112 4.60 -18.98 -9.38
C ARG A 112 5.02 -17.64 -9.96
N ALA A 113 4.39 -17.21 -11.03
CA ALA A 113 4.67 -15.93 -11.68
C ALA A 113 4.49 -14.74 -10.73
N GLN A 114 3.44 -14.72 -9.90
CA GLN A 114 3.23 -13.67 -8.87
C GLN A 114 4.44 -13.54 -7.94
N VAL A 115 5.02 -14.66 -7.51
CA VAL A 115 6.20 -14.67 -6.63
C VAL A 115 7.42 -14.11 -7.36
N GLU A 116 7.61 -14.49 -8.62
CA GLU A 116 8.72 -14.00 -9.44
C GLU A 116 8.62 -12.49 -9.68
N PHE A 117 7.42 -11.97 -9.98
CA PHE A 117 7.17 -10.52 -10.10
C PHE A 117 7.55 -9.76 -8.83
N ILE A 118 7.14 -10.28 -7.67
CA ILE A 118 7.43 -9.65 -6.39
C ILE A 118 8.93 -9.69 -6.11
N LYS A 119 9.61 -10.83 -6.32
CA LYS A 119 11.05 -10.95 -6.11
C LYS A 119 11.84 -9.96 -6.96
N VAL A 120 11.54 -9.90 -8.26
CA VAL A 120 12.22 -8.96 -9.18
C VAL A 120 12.00 -7.51 -8.73
N ALA A 121 10.77 -7.14 -8.35
CA ALA A 121 10.49 -5.77 -7.90
C ALA A 121 11.18 -5.43 -6.57
N VAL A 122 11.27 -6.39 -5.64
CA VAL A 122 12.00 -6.24 -4.37
C VAL A 122 13.49 -6.06 -4.63
N ASP A 123 14.09 -6.88 -5.48
CA ASP A 123 15.52 -6.78 -5.82
C ASP A 123 15.84 -5.41 -6.42
N LEU A 124 15.02 -4.94 -7.37
CA LEU A 124 15.16 -3.62 -7.96
C LEU A 124 15.05 -2.48 -6.92
N ALA A 125 14.17 -2.64 -5.94
CA ALA A 125 14.00 -1.64 -4.89
C ALA A 125 15.15 -1.65 -3.88
N LEU A 126 15.62 -2.83 -3.46
CA LEU A 126 16.77 -2.98 -2.55
C LEU A 126 18.07 -2.47 -3.18
N GLU A 127 18.25 -2.67 -4.48
CA GLU A 127 19.38 -2.14 -5.25
C GLU A 127 19.27 -0.63 -5.56
N GLY A 128 18.18 0.01 -5.16
CA GLY A 128 17.91 1.43 -5.42
C GLY A 128 17.66 1.76 -6.90
N LYS A 129 17.47 0.75 -7.76
CA LYS A 129 17.15 0.91 -9.18
C LYS A 129 15.75 1.46 -9.41
N VAL A 130 14.81 1.16 -8.51
CA VAL A 130 13.50 1.80 -8.43
C VAL A 130 13.34 2.47 -7.06
N ARG A 131 12.54 3.53 -7.00
CA ARG A 131 12.37 4.33 -5.78
C ARG A 131 11.29 3.79 -4.85
N ALA A 132 10.33 3.08 -5.42
CA ALA A 132 9.26 2.41 -4.70
C ALA A 132 8.67 1.29 -5.56
N MET A 133 7.94 0.39 -4.91
CA MET A 133 7.12 -0.60 -5.58
C MET A 133 5.64 -0.41 -5.24
N VAL A 134 4.80 -0.69 -6.23
CA VAL A 134 3.33 -0.72 -6.11
C VAL A 134 2.87 -2.12 -6.47
N THR A 135 2.03 -2.74 -5.65
CA THR A 135 1.61 -4.11 -5.92
C THR A 135 0.13 -4.18 -6.30
N ALA A 136 -0.17 -4.77 -7.46
CA ALA A 136 -1.51 -5.22 -7.81
C ALA A 136 -1.87 -6.48 -7.01
N PRO A 137 -3.15 -6.89 -6.96
CA PRO A 137 -3.62 -7.95 -6.08
C PRO A 137 -3.04 -9.33 -6.43
N ILE A 138 -2.73 -10.12 -5.41
CA ILE A 138 -2.32 -11.54 -5.56
C ILE A 138 -3.42 -12.50 -5.14
N ASN A 139 -3.36 -13.71 -5.68
CA ASN A 139 -4.24 -14.82 -5.31
C ASN A 139 -3.56 -15.78 -4.33
N LYS A 140 -4.03 -15.80 -3.09
CA LYS A 140 -3.45 -16.67 -2.03
C LYS A 140 -3.63 -18.17 -2.32
N VAL A 141 -4.70 -18.56 -3.01
CA VAL A 141 -4.92 -19.95 -3.41
C VAL A 141 -3.91 -20.35 -4.47
N GLY A 142 -3.70 -19.49 -5.49
CA GLY A 142 -2.67 -19.68 -6.51
C GLY A 142 -1.28 -19.83 -5.91
N LEU A 143 -0.91 -18.96 -4.97
CA LEU A 143 0.36 -19.05 -4.24
C LEU A 143 0.53 -20.40 -3.52
N ARG A 144 -0.51 -20.83 -2.80
CA ARG A 144 -0.48 -22.12 -2.08
C ARG A 144 -0.34 -23.30 -3.02
N LEU A 145 -1.06 -23.30 -4.15
CA LEU A 145 -0.93 -24.34 -5.17
C LEU A 145 0.45 -24.34 -5.86
N ALA A 146 1.11 -23.18 -5.90
CA ALA A 146 2.49 -23.04 -6.34
C ALA A 146 3.53 -23.48 -5.29
N GLY A 147 3.10 -23.98 -4.13
CA GLY A 147 3.99 -24.40 -3.03
C GLY A 147 4.53 -23.26 -2.17
N VAL A 148 3.94 -22.07 -2.25
CA VAL A 148 4.34 -20.88 -1.48
C VAL A 148 3.52 -20.75 -0.23
N SER A 149 4.17 -20.75 0.94
CA SER A 149 3.54 -20.81 2.26
C SER A 149 3.25 -19.44 2.90
N PHE A 150 3.51 -18.33 2.19
CA PHE A 150 3.24 -17.00 2.74
C PHE A 150 1.73 -16.70 2.74
N PRO A 151 1.18 -16.17 3.86
CA PRO A 151 -0.24 -15.84 3.95
C PRO A 151 -0.65 -14.63 3.10
N GLY A 152 0.32 -13.81 2.67
CA GLY A 152 0.06 -12.63 1.83
C GLY A 152 1.33 -11.87 1.43
N HIS A 153 1.13 -10.71 0.80
CA HIS A 153 2.21 -9.82 0.37
C HIS A 153 3.13 -9.42 1.53
N THR A 154 2.56 -8.99 2.65
CA THR A 154 3.30 -8.36 3.74
C THR A 154 4.34 -9.30 4.33
N GLU A 155 3.96 -10.54 4.63
CA GLU A 155 4.84 -11.57 5.18
C GLU A 155 5.90 -11.99 4.16
N MET A 156 5.52 -12.11 2.88
CA MET A 156 6.46 -12.39 1.80
C MET A 156 7.50 -11.27 1.66
N LEU A 157 7.07 -10.03 1.65
CA LEU A 157 7.96 -8.87 1.54
C LEU A 157 8.87 -8.75 2.76
N ALA A 158 8.35 -8.97 3.97
CA ALA A 158 9.18 -8.98 5.17
C ALA A 158 10.28 -10.06 5.09
N HIS A 159 9.93 -11.28 4.62
CA HIS A 159 10.91 -12.34 4.42
C HIS A 159 11.97 -11.96 3.35
N LEU A 160 11.54 -11.48 2.19
CA LEU A 160 12.45 -11.13 1.09
C LEU A 160 13.37 -9.95 1.41
N THR A 161 12.92 -9.02 2.24
CA THR A 161 13.71 -7.83 2.65
C THR A 161 14.47 -8.02 3.95
N GLY A 162 14.27 -9.13 4.66
CA GLY A 162 14.86 -9.37 5.99
C GLY A 162 14.24 -8.51 7.10
N ALA A 163 13.10 -7.87 6.86
CA ALA A 163 12.43 -7.04 7.86
C ALA A 163 11.85 -7.91 8.99
N LYS A 164 12.25 -7.62 10.21
CA LYS A 164 11.79 -8.37 11.42
C LYS A 164 10.49 -7.82 12.00
N ARG A 165 10.24 -6.54 11.78
CA ARG A 165 9.08 -5.81 12.30
C ARG A 165 8.41 -5.07 11.14
N PHE A 166 7.12 -5.18 11.05
CA PHE A 166 6.32 -4.53 10.02
C PHE A 166 4.91 -4.22 10.53
N ALA A 167 4.27 -3.25 9.89
CA ALA A 167 2.88 -2.90 10.16
C ALA A 167 2.15 -2.55 8.87
N MET A 168 0.84 -2.71 8.87
CA MET A 168 -0.04 -2.20 7.84
C MET A 168 -0.50 -0.80 8.25
N MET A 169 -0.36 0.17 7.37
CA MET A 169 -1.00 1.47 7.48
C MET A 169 -2.00 1.63 6.34
N LEU A 170 -3.22 1.97 6.65
CA LEU A 170 -4.13 2.50 5.65
C LEU A 170 -3.98 4.02 5.64
N ALA A 171 -3.49 4.57 4.53
CA ALA A 171 -3.14 5.98 4.39
C ALA A 171 -4.07 6.66 3.39
N GLY A 172 -4.90 7.58 3.87
CA GLY A 172 -5.69 8.52 3.10
C GLY A 172 -5.08 9.92 3.10
N GLU A 173 -5.77 10.86 2.47
CA GLU A 173 -5.37 12.28 2.50
C GLU A 173 -5.62 12.91 3.88
N LYS A 174 -6.76 12.58 4.52
CA LYS A 174 -7.21 13.15 5.78
C LYS A 174 -6.89 12.29 6.99
N LEU A 175 -6.82 10.97 6.81
CA LEU A 175 -6.68 10.03 7.91
C LEU A 175 -5.63 8.97 7.59
N ARG A 176 -4.79 8.62 8.58
CA ARG A 176 -3.88 7.46 8.54
C ARG A 176 -4.15 6.60 9.75
N VAL A 177 -4.33 5.32 9.51
CA VAL A 177 -4.65 4.35 10.56
C VAL A 177 -3.71 3.17 10.50
N VAL A 178 -3.22 2.78 11.66
CA VAL A 178 -2.38 1.57 11.83
C VAL A 178 -3.07 0.66 12.83
N PRO A 179 -3.68 -0.44 12.40
CA PRO A 179 -4.22 -1.43 13.32
C PRO A 179 -3.09 -2.23 13.96
N VAL A 180 -3.20 -2.42 15.27
CA VAL A 180 -2.26 -3.22 16.06
C VAL A 180 -2.45 -4.71 15.75
N THR A 181 -3.70 -5.16 15.71
CA THR A 181 -4.09 -6.52 15.32
C THR A 181 -4.87 -6.52 14.02
N ILE A 182 -4.58 -7.49 13.15
CA ILE A 182 -5.19 -7.62 11.82
C ILE A 182 -5.47 -9.10 11.51
N HIS A 183 -6.46 -9.36 10.64
CA HIS A 183 -6.74 -10.68 10.05
C HIS A 183 -6.89 -11.83 11.05
N CYS A 184 -7.40 -11.55 12.22
CA CYS A 184 -7.78 -12.51 13.26
C CYS A 184 -9.20 -12.22 13.76
N SER A 185 -9.80 -13.16 14.49
CA SER A 185 -11.10 -12.93 15.11
C SER A 185 -11.01 -11.81 16.17
N LEU A 186 -12.12 -11.14 16.46
CA LEU A 186 -12.13 -10.08 17.49
C LEU A 186 -11.69 -10.63 18.86
N LYS A 187 -12.05 -11.88 19.19
CA LYS A 187 -11.60 -12.55 20.40
C LYS A 187 -10.08 -12.69 20.43
N GLU A 188 -9.48 -13.22 19.35
CA GLU A 188 -8.02 -13.32 19.23
C GLU A 188 -7.34 -11.95 19.24
N ALA A 189 -7.95 -10.93 18.64
CA ALA A 189 -7.44 -9.57 18.67
C ALA A 189 -7.30 -9.05 20.11
N ILE A 190 -8.31 -9.27 20.95
CA ILE A 190 -8.29 -8.88 22.35
C ILE A 190 -7.24 -9.70 23.12
N GLU A 191 -7.21 -11.03 22.93
CA GLU A 191 -6.29 -11.93 23.64
C GLU A 191 -4.82 -11.73 23.26
N SER A 192 -4.54 -11.32 22.00
CA SER A 192 -3.18 -11.07 21.50
C SER A 192 -2.70 -9.63 21.69
N LEU A 193 -3.56 -8.72 22.15
CA LEU A 193 -3.17 -7.35 22.42
C LEU A 193 -2.11 -7.30 23.52
N SER A 194 -1.01 -6.58 23.25
CA SER A 194 0.11 -6.50 24.18
C SER A 194 0.77 -5.12 24.14
N GLU A 195 1.44 -4.76 25.24
CA GLU A 195 2.27 -3.55 25.31
C GLU A 195 3.30 -3.51 24.18
N ASP A 196 4.03 -4.61 23.96
CA ASP A 196 5.05 -4.71 22.91
C ASP A 196 4.46 -4.52 21.51
N GLY A 197 3.28 -5.09 21.25
CA GLY A 197 2.59 -4.95 19.97
C GLY A 197 2.21 -3.51 19.66
N ILE A 198 1.63 -2.81 20.63
CA ILE A 198 1.24 -1.40 20.50
C ILE A 198 2.48 -0.51 20.33
N TRP A 199 3.49 -0.71 21.19
CA TRP A 199 4.74 0.03 21.12
C TRP A 199 5.44 -0.16 19.76
N GLU A 200 5.57 -1.39 19.28
CA GLU A 200 6.20 -1.68 17.98
C GLU A 200 5.48 -0.96 16.84
N LYS A 201 4.14 -1.04 16.79
CA LYS A 201 3.35 -0.35 15.74
C LYS A 201 3.47 1.17 15.88
N GLY A 202 3.52 1.70 17.09
CA GLY A 202 3.75 3.12 17.35
C GLY A 202 5.11 3.60 16.85
N LEU A 203 6.18 2.85 17.13
CA LEU A 203 7.53 3.15 16.66
C LEU A 203 7.60 3.14 15.13
N LEU A 204 7.12 2.08 14.47
CA LEU A 204 7.10 1.97 13.02
C LEU A 204 6.28 3.11 12.36
N THR A 205 5.18 3.50 13.00
CA THR A 205 4.34 4.62 12.52
C THR A 205 5.09 5.94 12.62
N HIS A 206 5.72 6.21 13.77
CA HIS A 206 6.51 7.43 13.98
C HIS A 206 7.65 7.53 12.96
N ASP A 207 8.41 6.47 12.77
CA ASP A 207 9.53 6.42 11.84
C ASP A 207 9.10 6.67 10.39
N ALA A 208 8.00 6.06 9.97
CA ALA A 208 7.44 6.27 8.64
C ALA A 208 6.93 7.71 8.44
N LEU A 209 6.25 8.28 9.45
CA LEU A 209 5.78 9.67 9.39
C LEU A 209 6.95 10.65 9.27
N ARG A 210 8.06 10.40 9.94
CA ARG A 210 9.26 11.22 9.83
C ARG A 210 10.00 11.02 8.53
N SER A 211 10.32 9.78 8.19
CA SER A 211 11.22 9.45 7.06
C SER A 211 10.53 9.57 5.70
N TRP A 212 9.30 9.07 5.56
CA TRP A 212 8.59 9.02 4.30
C TRP A 212 7.60 10.18 4.12
N PHE A 213 6.81 10.48 5.17
CA PHE A 213 5.85 11.61 5.10
C PHE A 213 6.46 12.96 5.45
N ARG A 214 7.73 13.00 5.95
CA ARG A 214 8.49 14.21 6.28
C ARG A 214 7.80 15.11 7.31
N VAL A 215 7.12 14.49 8.25
CA VAL A 215 6.52 15.20 9.37
C VAL A 215 7.60 15.38 10.46
N GLU A 216 8.00 16.61 10.74
CA GLU A 216 9.08 16.89 11.69
C GLU A 216 8.76 16.41 13.11
N ARG A 217 7.52 16.64 13.56
CA ARG A 217 7.02 16.28 14.89
C ARG A 217 5.68 15.56 14.77
N PRO A 218 5.68 14.27 14.42
CA PRO A 218 4.45 13.52 14.30
C PRO A 218 3.81 13.28 15.66
N LYS A 219 2.52 13.60 15.77
CA LYS A 219 1.71 13.31 16.93
C LYS A 219 0.80 12.12 16.63
N LEU A 220 0.90 11.07 17.46
CA LEU A 220 0.13 9.84 17.35
C LEU A 220 -1.04 9.86 18.33
N ALA A 221 -2.20 9.41 17.90
CA ALA A 221 -3.29 9.04 18.78
C ALA A 221 -3.31 7.52 18.96
N VAL A 222 -3.44 7.04 20.18
CA VAL A 222 -3.60 5.62 20.50
C VAL A 222 -5.01 5.41 21.01
N CYS A 223 -5.82 4.61 20.29
CA CYS A 223 -7.18 4.30 20.70
C CYS A 223 -7.21 3.49 22.01
N GLY A 224 -8.25 3.68 22.81
CA GLY A 224 -8.69 2.67 23.75
C GLY A 224 -9.26 1.44 23.03
N LEU A 225 -9.32 0.32 23.70
CA LEU A 225 -9.97 -0.90 23.23
C LEU A 225 -11.48 -0.84 23.52
N ASN A 226 -11.81 -0.46 24.76
CA ASN A 226 -13.17 -0.48 25.30
C ASN A 226 -13.93 0.83 25.03
N PRO A 227 -15.27 0.83 25.12
CA PRO A 227 -16.07 2.04 25.09
C PRO A 227 -15.57 3.09 26.08
N HIS A 228 -15.57 4.35 25.67
CA HIS A 228 -15.08 5.48 26.48
C HIS A 228 -13.64 5.32 27.01
N ALA A 229 -12.82 4.52 26.29
CA ALA A 229 -11.46 4.16 26.74
C ALA A 229 -11.45 3.54 28.16
N GLY A 230 -12.37 2.59 28.40
CA GLY A 230 -12.47 1.83 29.64
C GLY A 230 -13.15 2.56 30.81
N ASP A 231 -13.37 3.88 30.72
CA ASP A 231 -13.98 4.72 31.79
C ASP A 231 -13.43 4.41 33.18
N GLY A 232 -12.10 4.49 33.29
CA GLY A 232 -11.39 4.22 34.57
C GLY A 232 -11.45 2.77 35.05
N GLY A 233 -11.73 1.81 34.15
CA GLY A 233 -11.83 0.38 34.45
C GLY A 233 -13.26 -0.13 34.60
N LEU A 234 -14.26 0.72 34.36
CA LEU A 234 -15.66 0.31 34.44
C LEU A 234 -16.05 -0.68 33.33
N PHE A 235 -15.46 -0.53 32.12
CA PHE A 235 -15.76 -1.34 30.94
C PHE A 235 -14.61 -2.29 30.54
N GLY A 236 -13.64 -2.49 31.40
CA GLY A 236 -12.46 -3.32 31.16
C GLY A 236 -11.20 -2.64 31.70
N ASP A 237 -10.12 -3.37 31.82
CA ASP A 237 -8.85 -2.91 32.40
C ASP A 237 -7.70 -2.87 31.37
N GLU A 238 -7.96 -3.21 30.11
CA GLU A 238 -6.97 -3.30 29.05
C GLU A 238 -6.27 -1.97 28.81
N GLU A 239 -6.97 -0.86 28.97
CA GLU A 239 -6.40 0.47 28.87
C GLU A 239 -5.29 0.67 29.89
N GLN A 240 -5.58 0.38 31.17
CA GLN A 240 -4.63 0.57 32.27
C GLN A 240 -3.50 -0.47 32.24
N ARG A 241 -3.81 -1.71 31.90
CA ARG A 241 -2.87 -2.84 31.98
C ARG A 241 -1.97 -2.98 30.76
N ILE A 242 -2.44 -2.55 29.57
CA ILE A 242 -1.74 -2.79 28.29
C ILE A 242 -1.47 -1.47 27.54
N ILE A 243 -2.51 -0.62 27.36
CA ILE A 243 -2.41 0.51 26.42
C ILE A 243 -1.63 1.68 27.03
N GLU A 244 -1.92 2.06 28.27
CA GLU A 244 -1.20 3.13 28.97
C GLU A 244 0.30 2.84 29.12
N PRO A 245 0.74 1.63 29.55
CA PRO A 245 2.17 1.28 29.58
C PRO A 245 2.86 1.40 28.23
N ALA A 246 2.20 0.98 27.14
CA ALA A 246 2.73 1.12 25.78
C ALA A 246 2.90 2.60 25.38
N ILE A 247 1.92 3.46 25.70
CA ILE A 247 1.98 4.90 25.45
C ILE A 247 3.12 5.54 26.25
N GLU A 248 3.27 5.18 27.52
CA GLU A 248 4.37 5.68 28.37
C GLU A 248 5.73 5.29 27.79
N ARG A 249 5.85 4.07 27.29
CA ARG A 249 7.07 3.60 26.65
C ARG A 249 7.39 4.38 25.38
N LEU A 250 6.40 4.67 24.51
CA LEU A 250 6.56 5.52 23.34
C LEU A 250 7.04 6.93 23.75
N ARG A 251 6.44 7.51 24.78
CA ARG A 251 6.83 8.84 25.30
C ARG A 251 8.25 8.86 25.84
N LYS A 252 8.69 7.80 26.53
CA LYS A 252 10.07 7.67 27.01
C LYS A 252 11.11 7.66 25.87
N GLU A 253 10.69 7.19 24.68
CA GLU A 253 11.52 7.24 23.47
C GLU A 253 11.39 8.56 22.68
N GLY A 254 10.69 9.55 23.25
CA GLY A 254 10.54 10.89 22.66
C GLY A 254 9.44 10.98 21.59
N ILE A 255 8.57 9.98 21.50
CA ILE A 255 7.43 9.96 20.57
C ILE A 255 6.23 10.68 21.21
N ASP A 256 5.68 11.69 20.53
CA ASP A 256 4.46 12.37 20.97
C ASP A 256 3.24 11.46 20.71
N ALA A 257 2.88 10.65 21.73
CA ALA A 257 1.76 9.74 21.71
C ALA A 257 0.73 10.16 22.76
N GLU A 258 -0.52 10.35 22.34
CA GLU A 258 -1.65 10.73 23.20
C GLU A 258 -2.66 9.59 23.26
N GLY A 259 -3.13 9.26 24.43
CA GLY A 259 -4.13 8.21 24.65
C GLY A 259 -4.09 7.68 26.11
N PRO A 260 -4.91 6.64 26.40
CA PRO A 260 -5.91 6.00 25.51
C PRO A 260 -7.01 6.97 25.09
N MET A 261 -7.22 7.11 23.77
CA MET A 261 -8.24 8.01 23.24
C MET A 261 -9.58 7.28 23.11
N VAL A 262 -10.66 8.01 23.38
CA VAL A 262 -12.02 7.51 23.15
C VAL A 262 -12.24 7.19 21.68
N PRO A 263 -12.53 5.90 21.29
CA PRO A 263 -12.49 5.46 19.89
C PRO A 263 -13.50 6.16 18.98
N ASP A 264 -14.70 6.51 19.45
CA ASP A 264 -15.74 7.15 18.67
C ASP A 264 -15.46 8.65 18.37
N ALA A 265 -14.51 9.26 19.07
CA ALA A 265 -14.14 10.67 18.91
C ALA A 265 -12.81 10.88 18.17
N VAL A 266 -11.83 10.01 18.37
CA VAL A 266 -10.44 10.23 17.95
C VAL A 266 -10.26 10.32 16.43
N PHE A 267 -11.00 9.54 15.65
CA PHE A 267 -10.87 9.55 14.19
C PHE A 267 -11.32 10.86 13.57
N ARG A 268 -12.38 11.50 14.14
CA ARG A 268 -12.79 12.84 13.74
C ARG A 268 -11.68 13.86 14.03
N MET A 269 -11.07 13.79 15.20
CA MET A 269 -9.98 14.70 15.59
C MET A 269 -8.76 14.52 14.67
N ALA A 270 -8.42 13.27 14.32
CA ALA A 270 -7.33 12.97 13.39
C ALA A 270 -7.65 13.46 11.98
N ALA A 271 -8.86 13.25 11.47
CA ALA A 271 -9.30 13.76 10.17
C ALA A 271 -9.29 15.29 10.08
N GLN A 272 -9.37 15.98 11.22
CA GLN A 272 -9.22 17.45 11.33
C GLN A 272 -7.74 17.89 11.46
N GLY A 273 -6.78 16.97 11.40
CA GLY A 273 -5.35 17.25 11.42
C GLY A 273 -4.71 17.32 12.82
N ARG A 274 -5.45 17.02 13.91
CA ARG A 274 -4.89 17.04 15.27
C ARG A 274 -3.81 15.98 15.47
N TYR A 275 -3.96 14.83 14.79
CA TYR A 275 -3.00 13.72 14.84
C TYR A 275 -2.58 13.32 13.43
N GLN A 276 -1.34 12.93 13.26
CA GLN A 276 -0.81 12.49 11.96
C GLN A 276 -1.11 11.04 11.64
N ALA A 277 -1.35 10.21 12.67
CA ALA A 277 -1.87 8.87 12.54
C ALA A 277 -2.59 8.42 13.81
N VAL A 278 -3.46 7.40 13.67
CA VAL A 278 -4.18 6.75 14.74
C VAL A 278 -3.76 5.29 14.82
N LEU A 279 -3.31 4.83 15.99
CA LEU A 279 -3.14 3.42 16.30
C LEU A 279 -4.48 2.87 16.78
N ALA A 280 -5.05 1.93 16.03
CA ALA A 280 -6.29 1.26 16.36
C ALA A 280 -5.99 -0.13 16.92
N MET A 281 -6.71 -0.57 17.95
CA MET A 281 -6.40 -1.83 18.63
C MET A 281 -6.74 -3.04 17.76
N TYR A 282 -7.75 -2.94 16.91
CA TYR A 282 -8.17 -4.01 16.01
C TYR A 282 -8.60 -3.47 14.64
N HIS A 283 -8.68 -4.38 13.69
CA HIS A 283 -8.91 -4.09 12.27
C HIS A 283 -10.09 -3.14 12.04
N ASP A 284 -11.31 -3.51 12.42
CA ASP A 284 -12.51 -2.73 12.08
C ASP A 284 -12.61 -1.41 12.84
N GLN A 285 -12.02 -1.30 14.04
CA GLN A 285 -11.92 -0.05 14.75
C GLN A 285 -11.24 1.04 13.92
N GLY A 286 -10.21 0.65 13.17
CA GLY A 286 -9.44 1.58 12.33
C GLY A 286 -9.96 1.70 10.91
N LEU A 287 -10.34 0.57 10.29
CA LEU A 287 -10.66 0.55 8.87
C LEU A 287 -12.05 1.11 8.56
N ILE A 288 -13.04 0.94 9.43
CA ILE A 288 -14.37 1.51 9.22
C ILE A 288 -14.30 3.04 9.06
N PRO A 289 -13.68 3.81 9.99
CA PRO A 289 -13.63 5.26 9.85
C PRO A 289 -12.93 5.74 8.58
N ILE A 290 -11.78 5.17 8.23
CA ILE A 290 -11.04 5.62 7.05
C ILE A 290 -11.77 5.24 5.76
N LYS A 291 -12.38 4.05 5.68
CA LYS A 291 -13.17 3.65 4.51
C LYS A 291 -14.45 4.48 4.34
N LEU A 292 -15.09 4.89 5.42
CA LEU A 292 -16.23 5.82 5.34
C LEU A 292 -15.82 7.19 4.81
N LEU A 293 -14.63 7.68 5.14
CA LEU A 293 -14.14 8.99 4.72
C LEU A 293 -13.52 8.98 3.32
N GLU A 294 -12.78 7.93 2.96
CA GLU A 294 -11.85 7.94 1.83
C GLU A 294 -11.73 6.57 1.14
N MET A 295 -12.82 5.83 0.97
CA MET A 295 -12.81 4.44 0.48
C MET A 295 -11.96 4.23 -0.79
N GLU A 296 -12.12 5.12 -1.78
CA GLU A 296 -11.41 5.01 -3.07
C GLU A 296 -9.98 5.56 -3.03
N LYS A 297 -9.64 6.36 -2.01
CA LYS A 297 -8.36 7.06 -1.89
C LYS A 297 -7.43 6.44 -0.85
N ALA A 298 -7.94 5.59 0.01
CA ALA A 298 -7.13 4.93 1.03
C ALA A 298 -6.21 3.88 0.40
N VAL A 299 -4.93 4.00 0.71
CA VAL A 299 -3.85 3.16 0.16
C VAL A 299 -3.25 2.32 1.27
N ASN A 300 -3.05 1.04 1.00
CA ASN A 300 -2.34 0.17 1.92
C ASN A 300 -0.82 0.40 1.77
N LEU A 301 -0.18 0.84 2.84
CA LEU A 301 1.27 1.08 2.95
C LEU A 301 1.86 0.10 3.96
N THR A 302 2.93 -0.59 3.59
CA THR A 302 3.64 -1.48 4.52
C THR A 302 4.77 -0.72 5.20
N LEU A 303 4.66 -0.55 6.52
CA LEU A 303 5.69 0.07 7.36
C LEU A 303 6.76 -0.95 7.78
N GLY A 304 7.98 -0.47 8.08
CA GLY A 304 9.06 -1.30 8.59
C GLY A 304 9.88 -2.05 7.54
N LEU A 305 9.51 -1.97 6.28
CA LEU A 305 10.34 -2.47 5.19
C LEU A 305 11.47 -1.45 4.87
N PRO A 306 12.65 -1.89 4.40
CA PRO A 306 13.71 -0.99 3.92
C PRO A 306 13.38 -0.33 2.58
N ILE A 307 12.24 -0.65 1.99
CA ILE A 307 11.74 -0.17 0.71
C ILE A 307 10.33 0.42 0.87
N ILE A 308 9.97 1.39 0.04
CA ILE A 308 8.61 1.91 0.00
C ILE A 308 7.74 0.94 -0.80
N ARG A 309 6.69 0.42 -0.17
CA ARG A 309 5.70 -0.44 -0.82
C ARG A 309 4.29 0.04 -0.54
N THR A 310 3.57 0.39 -1.59
CA THR A 310 2.13 0.64 -1.54
C THR A 310 1.34 -0.42 -2.28
N SER A 311 0.06 -0.56 -1.98
CA SER A 311 -0.81 -1.48 -2.72
C SER A 311 -2.26 -0.99 -2.74
N VAL A 312 -3.02 -1.55 -3.66
CA VAL A 312 -4.48 -1.45 -3.67
C VAL A 312 -5.10 -2.08 -2.41
N ASP A 313 -6.31 -1.65 -2.06
CA ASP A 313 -7.08 -2.15 -0.91
C ASP A 313 -8.23 -3.09 -1.34
N HIS A 314 -8.02 -3.87 -2.40
CA HIS A 314 -8.97 -4.88 -2.90
C HIS A 314 -8.23 -6.15 -3.35
N GLY A 315 -8.97 -7.22 -3.57
CA GLY A 315 -8.45 -8.51 -4.06
C GLY A 315 -8.42 -8.63 -5.58
N THR A 316 -8.20 -9.85 -6.07
CA THR A 316 -8.08 -10.20 -7.50
C THR A 316 -9.40 -10.13 -8.27
N ALA A 317 -10.54 -10.02 -7.59
CA ALA A 317 -11.87 -9.85 -8.14
C ALA A 317 -12.16 -10.75 -9.36
N TYR A 318 -12.04 -12.05 -9.18
CA TYR A 318 -12.17 -13.06 -10.24
C TYR A 318 -13.54 -13.04 -10.94
N ASP A 319 -14.57 -12.60 -10.23
CA ASP A 319 -15.92 -12.43 -10.75
C ASP A 319 -16.04 -11.40 -11.88
N ILE A 320 -15.12 -10.43 -11.92
CA ILE A 320 -15.09 -9.37 -12.94
C ILE A 320 -13.81 -9.38 -13.80
N ALA A 321 -12.85 -10.25 -13.51
CA ALA A 321 -11.64 -10.39 -14.29
C ALA A 321 -11.94 -10.80 -15.75
N GLY A 322 -11.30 -10.17 -16.72
CA GLY A 322 -11.55 -10.39 -18.15
C GLY A 322 -12.79 -9.68 -18.69
N LYS A 323 -13.44 -8.80 -17.89
CA LYS A 323 -14.63 -8.04 -18.35
C LYS A 323 -14.34 -6.58 -18.66
N GLY A 324 -13.15 -6.07 -18.37
CA GLY A 324 -12.76 -4.69 -18.62
C GLY A 324 -13.49 -3.65 -17.76
N ILE A 325 -14.21 -4.06 -16.70
CA ILE A 325 -15.04 -3.16 -15.87
C ILE A 325 -14.38 -2.79 -14.53
N ALA A 326 -13.26 -3.41 -14.17
CA ALA A 326 -12.54 -3.11 -12.92
C ALA A 326 -12.08 -1.65 -12.90
N SER A 327 -12.23 -0.97 -11.75
CA SER A 327 -11.75 0.40 -11.54
C SER A 327 -10.26 0.38 -11.24
N GLU A 328 -9.52 1.27 -11.89
CA GLU A 328 -8.09 1.48 -11.65
C GLU A 328 -7.79 2.47 -10.51
N GLU A 329 -8.81 3.10 -9.93
CA GLU A 329 -8.64 4.25 -9.04
C GLU A 329 -7.75 3.92 -7.81
N SER A 330 -7.97 2.78 -7.16
CA SER A 330 -7.14 2.36 -6.03
C SER A 330 -5.67 2.18 -6.42
N LEU A 331 -5.38 1.68 -7.63
CA LEU A 331 -4.01 1.56 -8.13
C LEU A 331 -3.39 2.92 -8.44
N VAL A 332 -4.17 3.83 -9.02
CA VAL A 332 -3.75 5.22 -9.28
C VAL A 332 -3.36 5.91 -7.97
N GLN A 333 -4.18 5.77 -6.92
CA GLN A 333 -3.88 6.34 -5.61
C GLN A 333 -2.62 5.68 -4.98
N ALA A 334 -2.45 4.37 -5.13
CA ALA A 334 -1.26 3.66 -4.67
C ALA A 334 0.01 4.16 -5.37
N ILE A 335 -0.04 4.41 -6.68
CA ILE A 335 1.08 5.00 -7.44
C ILE A 335 1.36 6.43 -6.97
N LYS A 336 0.33 7.27 -6.84
CA LYS A 336 0.47 8.66 -6.35
C LYS A 336 1.13 8.72 -4.98
N LEU A 337 0.69 7.86 -4.05
CA LEU A 337 1.31 7.80 -2.72
C LEU A 337 2.76 7.32 -2.81
N ALA A 338 3.06 6.26 -3.56
CA ALA A 338 4.42 5.78 -3.75
C ALA A 338 5.34 6.89 -4.28
N CYS A 339 4.89 7.65 -5.28
CA CYS A 339 5.64 8.78 -5.82
C CYS A 339 5.87 9.87 -4.77
N LYS A 340 4.84 10.25 -4.01
CA LYS A 340 4.94 11.26 -2.94
C LYS A 340 5.97 10.86 -1.88
N LEU A 341 5.98 9.60 -1.46
CA LEU A 341 6.91 9.09 -0.46
C LEU A 341 8.34 8.92 -1.01
N ALA A 342 8.49 8.69 -2.33
CA ALA A 342 9.76 8.51 -3.03
C ALA A 342 10.46 9.82 -3.39
N GLN A 343 9.80 10.97 -3.33
CA GLN A 343 10.41 12.29 -3.56
C GLN A 343 11.43 12.58 -2.46
N ARG A 344 12.66 12.92 -2.84
CA ARG A 344 13.74 13.31 -1.93
C ARG A 344 13.75 14.80 -1.64
#